data_471f5d837bf9a753ee1e75a873da8dec
#
_entry.id   471f5d837bf9a753ee1e75a873da8dec
#
_cell.length_a   1.000
_cell.length_b   1.000
_cell.length_c   1.000
_cell.angle_alpha   90.00
_cell.angle_beta   90.00
_cell.angle_gamma   90.00
#
_symmetry.space_group_name_H-M   'P 1'
#
loop_
_entity.id
_entity.type
_entity.pdbx_description
1 polymer ?
#
loop_
_entity_poly.entity_id
_entity_poly.type
_entity_poly.pdbx_seq_one_letter_code
_entity_poly.pdbx_strand_id
1 'polypeptide(L)'
;MRLISINVSLPRAVSVHGKEIETGIFKIPVSGPVVVNKLNLQGDGQADLSVHGGPDKAVYLYPWENILHWKKVLQRDDLGPGSFGENLTVEGLAEKEVPIGDEFAIGTARFVVTQPRLPCFKLALALETPSITKTFLESGRTGFYLRVLHEGTLQARDPVYPLPSREPEKVTVAEFVELYRCKRATRDQIRRILSLAALPRSWKEWLTSNGRLQAEETGD
;
A
#
# COMPACT_ATOMS: atom_id res chain seq x y z
N MET A 1 0.06 -6.27 17.02
CA MET A 1 0.66 -5.77 15.79
C MET A 1 1.94 -5.04 16.14
N ARG A 2 2.98 -5.14 15.34
CA ARG A 2 4.29 -4.57 15.66
C ARG A 2 5.01 -4.11 14.38
N LEU A 3 5.65 -2.95 14.44
CA LEU A 3 6.53 -2.43 13.38
C LEU A 3 7.84 -3.22 13.37
N ILE A 4 8.09 -3.97 12.31
CA ILE A 4 9.30 -4.80 12.16
C ILE A 4 10.47 -3.95 11.65
N SER A 5 10.22 -3.11 10.64
CA SER A 5 11.24 -2.31 9.99
C SER A 5 10.67 -1.03 9.41
N ILE A 6 11.53 -0.01 9.36
CA ILE A 6 11.32 1.23 8.61
C ILE A 6 12.30 1.23 7.46
N ASN A 7 11.82 1.45 6.25
CA ASN A 7 12.64 1.37 5.06
C ASN A 7 12.49 2.65 4.24
N VAL A 8 13.61 3.22 3.81
CA VAL A 8 13.64 4.49 3.08
C VAL A 8 14.59 4.40 1.88
N SER A 9 14.37 5.24 0.90
CA SER A 9 15.30 5.45 -0.23
C SER A 9 15.00 6.79 -0.88
N LEU A 10 16.02 7.58 -1.13
CA LEU A 10 15.89 8.69 -2.07
C LEU A 10 15.78 8.15 -3.50
N PRO A 11 15.05 8.83 -4.39
CA PRO A 11 15.03 8.48 -5.81
C PRO A 11 16.43 8.44 -6.41
N ARG A 12 16.67 7.43 -7.23
CA ARG A 12 17.91 7.29 -8.00
C ARG A 12 17.60 6.91 -9.45
N ALA A 13 18.45 7.32 -10.35
CA ALA A 13 18.38 6.91 -11.75
C ALA A 13 18.80 5.44 -11.88
N VAL A 14 18.03 4.69 -12.66
CA VAL A 14 18.31 3.30 -13.05
C VAL A 14 18.04 3.13 -14.55
N SER A 15 18.89 2.39 -15.24
CA SER A 15 18.70 2.09 -16.66
C SER A 15 17.76 0.89 -16.84
N VAL A 16 16.69 1.09 -17.60
CA VAL A 16 15.72 0.05 -17.95
C VAL A 16 15.55 0.05 -19.47
N HIS A 17 15.98 -1.02 -20.12
CA HIS A 17 15.95 -1.13 -21.60
C HIS A 17 16.57 0.08 -22.32
N GLY A 18 17.69 0.58 -21.80
CA GLY A 18 18.42 1.72 -22.38
C GLY A 18 17.80 3.10 -22.10
N LYS A 19 16.74 3.18 -21.27
CA LYS A 19 16.16 4.45 -20.81
C LYS A 19 16.44 4.63 -19.31
N GLU A 20 16.84 5.83 -18.93
CA GLU A 20 16.95 6.18 -17.51
C GLU A 20 15.57 6.50 -16.93
N ILE A 21 15.30 5.91 -15.79
CA ILE A 21 14.11 6.21 -14.97
C ILE A 21 14.51 6.52 -13.54
N GLU A 22 13.84 7.47 -12.92
CA GLU A 22 14.01 7.73 -11.49
C GLU A 22 13.07 6.86 -10.66
N THR A 23 13.60 6.27 -9.58
CA THR A 23 12.80 5.44 -8.68
C THR A 23 13.35 5.41 -7.26
N GLY A 24 12.47 5.48 -6.27
CA GLY A 24 12.75 5.24 -4.86
C GLY A 24 12.29 3.84 -4.38
N ILE A 25 12.11 2.86 -5.30
CA ILE A 25 11.60 1.54 -4.93
C ILE A 25 12.60 0.69 -4.15
N PHE A 26 13.90 0.95 -4.31
CA PHE A 26 14.96 0.17 -3.66
C PHE A 26 15.18 0.66 -2.22
N LYS A 27 14.19 0.40 -1.38
CA LYS A 27 14.21 0.83 0.01
C LYS A 27 15.08 -0.09 0.84
N ILE A 28 15.79 0.51 1.80
CA ILE A 28 16.65 -0.19 2.73
C ILE A 28 16.22 0.09 4.17
N PRO A 29 16.32 -0.91 5.06
CA PRO A 29 16.07 -0.71 6.48
C PRO A 29 16.97 0.35 7.09
N VAL A 30 16.40 1.18 7.96
CA VAL A 30 17.14 2.17 8.74
C VAL A 30 17.02 1.90 10.23
N SER A 31 18.04 2.29 10.99
CA SER A 31 18.10 2.14 12.44
C SER A 31 17.72 3.45 13.12
N GLY A 32 17.18 3.34 14.34
CA GLY A 32 16.83 4.49 15.18
C GLY A 32 15.48 5.11 14.82
N PRO A 33 15.14 6.23 15.49
CA PRO A 33 13.91 6.95 15.26
C PRO A 33 13.90 7.64 13.89
N VAL A 34 12.75 7.60 13.21
CA VAL A 34 12.51 8.25 11.90
C VAL A 34 11.36 9.23 12.03
N VAL A 35 11.55 10.45 11.54
CA VAL A 35 10.51 11.48 11.51
C VAL A 35 9.51 11.16 10.39
N VAL A 36 8.24 11.27 10.73
CA VAL A 36 7.10 11.14 9.81
C VAL A 36 6.61 12.54 9.45
N ASN A 37 6.70 12.90 8.18
CA ASN A 37 6.16 14.14 7.63
C ASN A 37 4.84 13.85 6.90
N LYS A 38 4.10 14.90 6.54
CA LYS A 38 2.80 14.78 5.84
C LYS A 38 2.85 13.97 4.56
N LEU A 39 3.97 13.99 3.84
CA LEU A 39 4.08 13.39 2.50
C LEU A 39 5.05 12.20 2.42
N ASN A 40 5.89 11.99 3.44
CA ASN A 40 6.89 10.90 3.44
C ASN A 40 7.51 10.69 4.82
N LEU A 41 8.42 9.73 4.90
CA LEU A 41 9.34 9.56 6.02
C LEU A 41 10.65 10.32 5.76
N GLN A 42 11.30 10.78 6.82
CA GLN A 42 12.63 11.38 6.72
C GLN A 42 13.61 10.39 6.06
N GLY A 43 14.36 10.86 5.07
CA GLY A 43 15.29 10.02 4.29
C GLY A 43 14.63 9.26 3.14
N ASP A 44 13.31 9.37 2.99
CA ASP A 44 12.58 8.80 1.86
C ASP A 44 12.22 9.87 0.81
N GLY A 45 12.01 9.42 -0.43
CA GLY A 45 11.59 10.28 -1.52
C GLY A 45 10.73 9.54 -2.53
N GLN A 46 9.89 10.31 -3.23
CA GLN A 46 9.00 9.83 -4.29
C GLN A 46 9.44 10.44 -5.62
N ALA A 47 9.79 9.60 -6.59
CA ALA A 47 10.33 10.05 -7.88
C ALA A 47 9.27 10.68 -8.80
N ASP A 48 8.00 10.29 -8.66
CA ASP A 48 6.90 10.74 -9.50
C ASP A 48 5.68 11.02 -8.63
N LEU A 49 5.46 12.27 -8.32
CA LEU A 49 4.35 12.72 -7.48
C LEU A 49 3.00 12.64 -8.18
N SER A 50 2.96 12.56 -9.52
CA SER A 50 1.72 12.49 -10.27
C SER A 50 1.04 11.11 -10.16
N VAL A 51 1.84 10.05 -10.02
CA VAL A 51 1.34 8.65 -9.99
C VAL A 51 1.66 7.95 -8.69
N HIS A 52 2.85 8.16 -8.13
CA HIS A 52 3.39 7.41 -6.99
C HIS A 52 3.55 8.23 -5.72
N GLY A 53 2.97 9.43 -5.65
CA GLY A 53 3.11 10.34 -4.54
C GLY A 53 1.81 10.99 -4.06
N GLY A 54 1.97 12.02 -3.27
CA GLY A 54 0.89 12.79 -2.67
C GLY A 54 0.44 12.25 -1.30
N PRO A 55 -0.45 12.99 -0.62
CA PRO A 55 -0.81 12.69 0.77
C PRO A 55 -1.42 11.30 0.95
N ASP A 56 -2.15 10.80 -0.05
CA ASP A 56 -2.82 9.50 0.03
C ASP A 56 -1.90 8.29 -0.22
N LYS A 57 -0.66 8.56 -0.58
CA LYS A 57 0.42 7.58 -0.78
C LYS A 57 1.69 7.98 -0.03
N ALA A 58 1.53 8.70 1.09
CA ALA A 58 2.65 9.22 1.87
C ALA A 58 3.55 8.10 2.41
N VAL A 59 2.95 7.00 2.85
CA VAL A 59 3.65 5.85 3.42
C VAL A 59 3.06 4.56 2.89
N TYR A 60 3.91 3.67 2.39
CA TYR A 60 3.51 2.32 1.98
C TYR A 60 3.79 1.32 3.09
N LEU A 61 2.74 0.62 3.56
CA LEU A 61 2.83 -0.43 4.55
C LEU A 61 2.68 -1.81 3.88
N TYR A 62 3.55 -2.74 4.27
CA TYR A 62 3.52 -4.12 3.79
C TYR A 62 3.58 -5.12 4.95
N PRO A 63 2.65 -6.09 4.99
CA PRO A 63 2.66 -7.14 6.02
C PRO A 63 3.90 -8.03 5.94
N TRP A 64 4.53 -8.28 7.08
CA TRP A 64 5.66 -9.21 7.18
C TRP A 64 5.31 -10.62 6.69
N GLU A 65 4.09 -11.07 6.96
CA GLU A 65 3.56 -12.36 6.52
C GLU A 65 3.55 -12.49 4.99
N ASN A 66 3.39 -11.40 4.28
CA ASN A 66 3.46 -11.38 2.81
C ASN A 66 4.89 -11.58 2.33
N ILE A 67 5.88 -10.98 3.00
CA ILE A 67 7.29 -11.22 2.68
C ILE A 67 7.62 -12.70 2.87
N LEU A 68 7.20 -13.30 3.98
CA LEU A 68 7.39 -14.74 4.24
C LEU A 68 6.70 -15.62 3.19
N HIS A 69 5.52 -15.22 2.72
CA HIS A 69 4.84 -15.90 1.62
C HIS A 69 5.66 -15.86 0.33
N TRP A 70 6.15 -14.66 -0.06
CA TRP A 70 6.91 -14.48 -1.29
C TRP A 70 8.29 -15.15 -1.25
N LYS A 71 8.94 -15.21 -0.11
CA LYS A 71 10.17 -16.03 0.06
C LYS A 71 9.93 -17.46 -0.41
N LYS A 72 8.83 -18.06 0.01
CA LYS A 72 8.45 -19.44 -0.37
C LYS A 72 8.07 -19.57 -1.84
N VAL A 73 7.21 -18.66 -2.34
CA VAL A 73 6.70 -18.71 -3.72
C VAL A 73 7.81 -18.48 -4.74
N LEU A 74 8.71 -17.54 -4.47
CA LEU A 74 9.81 -17.19 -5.37
C LEU A 74 11.09 -18.00 -5.10
N GLN A 75 11.11 -18.82 -4.05
CA GLN A 75 12.30 -19.56 -3.59
C GLN A 75 13.50 -18.60 -3.36
N ARG A 76 13.25 -17.46 -2.71
CA ARG A 76 14.18 -16.34 -2.51
C ARG A 76 14.33 -16.04 -1.02
N ASP A 77 15.36 -16.56 -0.39
CA ASP A 77 15.65 -16.33 1.04
C ASP A 77 16.21 -14.93 1.33
N ASP A 78 16.72 -14.26 0.31
CA ASP A 78 17.26 -12.90 0.37
C ASP A 78 16.19 -11.81 0.51
N LEU A 79 14.92 -12.09 0.22
CA LEU A 79 13.85 -11.11 0.39
C LEU A 79 13.67 -10.74 1.88
N GLY A 80 13.55 -9.46 2.15
CA GLY A 80 13.42 -8.92 3.51
C GLY A 80 12.64 -7.61 3.53
N PRO A 81 12.66 -6.89 4.66
CA PRO A 81 12.07 -5.57 4.74
C PRO A 81 12.62 -4.62 3.68
N GLY A 82 11.73 -3.88 3.01
CA GLY A 82 12.06 -2.97 1.91
C GLY A 82 12.05 -3.61 0.51
N SER A 83 12.06 -4.95 0.41
CA SER A 83 12.14 -5.66 -0.88
C SER A 83 10.98 -5.36 -1.83
N PHE A 84 9.81 -5.02 -1.32
CA PHE A 84 8.62 -4.69 -2.10
C PHE A 84 8.44 -3.18 -2.30
N GLY A 85 9.42 -2.39 -1.88
CA GLY A 85 9.40 -0.93 -1.94
C GLY A 85 8.56 -0.30 -0.83
N GLU A 86 8.26 -1.05 0.22
CA GLU A 86 7.50 -0.57 1.37
C GLU A 86 8.34 0.27 2.32
N ASN A 87 7.68 1.27 2.92
CA ASN A 87 8.24 2.11 3.98
C ASN A 87 8.17 1.43 5.36
N LEU A 88 7.04 0.79 5.65
CA LEU A 88 6.80 0.12 6.93
C LEU A 88 6.54 -1.36 6.68
N THR A 89 7.38 -2.22 7.27
CA THR A 89 7.11 -3.65 7.36
C THR A 89 6.49 -3.92 8.72
N VAL A 90 5.25 -4.43 8.74
CA VAL A 90 4.46 -4.61 9.97
C VAL A 90 3.99 -6.05 10.09
N GLU A 91 4.07 -6.62 11.30
CA GLU A 91 3.55 -7.93 11.66
C GLU A 91 2.12 -7.83 12.20
N GLY A 92 1.23 -8.71 11.75
CA GLY A 92 -0.13 -8.85 12.27
C GLY A 92 -1.17 -7.96 11.58
N LEU A 93 -0.93 -7.48 10.36
CA LEU A 93 -1.89 -6.68 9.57
C LEU A 93 -2.11 -7.30 8.19
N ALA A 94 -3.11 -8.18 8.07
CA ALA A 94 -3.47 -8.77 6.79
C ALA A 94 -4.51 -7.91 6.03
N GLU A 95 -4.40 -7.80 4.70
CA GLU A 95 -5.29 -6.99 3.84
C GLU A 95 -6.77 -7.34 4.00
N LYS A 96 -7.08 -8.59 4.34
CA LYS A 96 -8.47 -9.06 4.59
C LYS A 96 -9.06 -8.57 5.91
N GLU A 97 -8.22 -8.07 6.81
CA GLU A 97 -8.60 -7.62 8.16
C GLU A 97 -8.51 -6.09 8.31
N VAL A 98 -7.96 -5.40 7.31
CA VAL A 98 -7.72 -3.97 7.35
C VAL A 98 -8.68 -3.25 6.42
N PRO A 99 -9.71 -2.55 6.93
CA PRO A 99 -10.57 -1.66 6.17
C PRO A 99 -9.84 -0.39 5.69
N ILE A 100 -10.25 0.12 4.54
CA ILE A 100 -9.93 1.48 4.11
C ILE A 100 -10.62 2.44 5.10
N GLY A 101 -9.86 3.42 5.60
CA GLY A 101 -10.31 4.34 6.63
C GLY A 101 -9.99 3.93 8.06
N ASP A 102 -9.45 2.72 8.27
CA ASP A 102 -8.92 2.38 9.59
C ASP A 102 -7.72 3.26 9.94
N GLU A 103 -7.68 3.70 11.19
CA GLU A 103 -6.61 4.53 11.70
C GLU A 103 -5.65 3.71 12.59
N PHE A 104 -4.38 4.09 12.55
CA PHE A 104 -3.34 3.47 13.40
C PHE A 104 -2.46 4.54 14.04
N ALA A 105 -2.07 4.28 15.29
CA ALA A 105 -0.98 4.98 15.96
C ALA A 105 0.27 4.09 15.97
N ILE A 106 1.42 4.65 15.55
CA ILE A 106 2.73 4.00 15.58
C ILE A 106 3.74 5.04 16.09
N GLY A 107 4.42 4.75 17.20
CA GLY A 107 5.21 5.76 17.89
C GLY A 107 4.34 6.95 18.29
N THR A 108 4.72 8.16 17.88
CA THR A 108 3.92 9.37 18.09
C THR A 108 3.12 9.81 16.86
N ALA A 109 3.26 9.12 15.72
CA ALA A 109 2.56 9.44 14.48
C ALA A 109 1.20 8.74 14.40
N ARG A 110 0.28 9.32 13.59
CA ARG A 110 -1.04 8.73 13.29
C ARG A 110 -1.27 8.66 11.79
N PHE A 111 -1.89 7.57 11.38
CA PHE A 111 -2.11 7.24 9.98
C PHE A 111 -3.55 6.80 9.74
N VAL A 112 -4.00 6.94 8.49
CA VAL A 112 -5.24 6.34 8.00
C VAL A 112 -4.97 5.54 6.72
N VAL A 113 -5.57 4.38 6.62
CA VAL A 113 -5.53 3.53 5.41
C VAL A 113 -6.34 4.19 4.30
N THR A 114 -5.73 4.37 3.12
CA THR A 114 -6.38 5.07 2.00
C THR A 114 -6.74 4.17 0.84
N GLN A 115 -5.84 3.27 0.45
CA GLN A 115 -5.98 2.47 -0.76
C GLN A 115 -5.00 1.29 -0.79
N PRO A 116 -5.29 0.20 -1.55
CA PRO A 116 -4.30 -0.82 -1.83
C PRO A 116 -3.15 -0.26 -2.67
N ARG A 117 -1.99 -0.91 -2.59
CA ARG A 117 -0.89 -0.65 -3.52
C ARG A 117 -1.06 -1.52 -4.76
N LEU A 118 -1.30 -0.91 -5.91
CA LEU A 118 -1.27 -1.62 -7.18
C LEU A 118 0.17 -1.78 -7.69
N PRO A 119 0.56 -2.97 -8.16
CA PRO A 119 1.89 -3.20 -8.68
C PRO A 119 2.12 -2.44 -9.99
N CYS A 120 3.34 -1.97 -10.17
CA CYS A 120 3.81 -1.41 -11.44
C CYS A 120 5.11 -2.12 -11.86
N PHE A 121 5.60 -1.83 -13.06
CA PHE A 121 6.83 -2.44 -13.58
C PHE A 121 8.07 -2.25 -12.68
N LYS A 122 8.08 -1.19 -11.84
CA LYS A 122 9.17 -0.96 -10.88
C LYS A 122 9.28 -2.08 -9.83
N LEU A 123 8.15 -2.77 -9.51
CA LEU A 123 8.18 -3.93 -8.65
C LEU A 123 8.92 -5.11 -9.33
N ALA A 124 8.67 -5.34 -10.62
CA ALA A 124 9.36 -6.35 -11.39
C ALA A 124 10.88 -6.06 -11.46
N LEU A 125 11.23 -4.80 -11.58
CA LEU A 125 12.62 -4.35 -11.54
C LEU A 125 13.27 -4.61 -10.18
N ALA A 126 12.60 -4.24 -9.08
CA ALA A 126 13.16 -4.41 -7.72
C ALA A 126 13.34 -5.87 -7.33
N LEU A 127 12.43 -6.75 -7.76
CA LEU A 127 12.49 -8.19 -7.48
C LEU A 127 13.19 -8.99 -8.57
N GLU A 128 13.68 -8.34 -9.64
CA GLU A 128 14.29 -9.02 -10.80
C GLU A 128 13.41 -10.16 -11.36
N THR A 129 12.09 -9.98 -11.30
CA THR A 129 11.09 -11.00 -11.64
C THR A 129 10.04 -10.38 -12.59
N PRO A 130 10.17 -10.50 -13.90
CA PRO A 130 9.31 -9.81 -14.87
C PRO A 130 7.81 -10.12 -14.74
N SER A 131 7.46 -11.34 -14.36
CA SER A 131 6.06 -11.80 -14.22
C SER A 131 5.40 -11.41 -12.89
N ILE A 132 6.16 -10.85 -11.94
CA ILE A 132 5.68 -10.65 -10.57
C ILE A 132 4.45 -9.73 -10.49
N THR A 133 4.33 -8.73 -11.35
CA THR A 133 3.22 -7.76 -11.29
C THR A 133 1.86 -8.43 -11.37
N LYS A 134 1.71 -9.41 -12.27
CA LYS A 134 0.46 -10.18 -12.41
C LYS A 134 0.21 -11.05 -11.19
N THR A 135 1.17 -11.89 -10.82
CA THR A 135 1.07 -12.83 -9.69
C THR A 135 0.85 -12.09 -8.37
N PHE A 136 1.50 -10.92 -8.20
CA PHE A 136 1.35 -10.07 -7.03
C PHE A 136 -0.09 -9.56 -6.90
N LEU A 137 -0.68 -9.06 -7.98
CA LEU A 137 -2.06 -8.60 -7.98
C LEU A 137 -3.04 -9.76 -7.74
N GLU A 138 -2.83 -10.89 -8.41
CA GLU A 138 -3.65 -12.10 -8.26
C GLU A 138 -3.63 -12.67 -6.84
N SER A 139 -2.52 -12.52 -6.12
CA SER A 139 -2.39 -12.99 -4.75
C SER A 139 -3.23 -12.21 -3.73
N GLY A 140 -3.66 -10.98 -4.07
CA GLY A 140 -4.30 -10.05 -3.13
C GLY A 140 -3.37 -9.51 -2.02
N ARG A 141 -2.10 -9.92 -1.99
CA ARG A 141 -1.09 -9.55 -1.00
C ARG A 141 -0.35 -8.28 -1.42
N THR A 142 -1.11 -7.19 -1.52
CA THR A 142 -0.63 -5.95 -2.12
C THR A 142 -0.02 -4.98 -1.11
N GLY A 143 -0.32 -5.14 0.18
CA GLY A 143 -0.13 -4.08 1.13
C GLY A 143 -1.03 -2.88 0.81
N PHE A 144 -0.83 -1.78 1.48
CA PHE A 144 -1.67 -0.61 1.37
C PHE A 144 -0.95 0.69 1.71
N TYR A 145 -1.47 1.78 1.17
CA TYR A 145 -0.97 3.11 1.46
C TYR A 145 -1.66 3.74 2.65
N LEU A 146 -0.89 4.59 3.32
CA LEU A 146 -1.30 5.37 4.48
C LEU A 146 -1.14 6.86 4.18
N ARG A 147 -2.15 7.64 4.60
CA ARG A 147 -2.07 9.09 4.75
C ARG A 147 -1.64 9.41 6.18
N VAL A 148 -0.76 10.38 6.33
CA VAL A 148 -0.33 10.87 7.64
C VAL A 148 -1.37 11.85 8.18
N LEU A 149 -2.04 11.48 9.27
CA LEU A 149 -2.98 12.35 9.99
C LEU A 149 -2.22 13.27 10.95
N HIS A 150 -1.31 12.69 11.73
CA HIS A 150 -0.41 13.39 12.63
C HIS A 150 1.04 13.03 12.33
N GLU A 151 1.86 14.03 12.13
CA GLU A 151 3.31 13.90 12.06
C GLU A 151 3.86 13.44 13.41
N GLY A 152 5.04 12.86 13.41
CA GLY A 152 5.64 12.37 14.65
C GLY A 152 6.92 11.60 14.37
N THR A 153 7.25 10.70 15.27
CA THR A 153 8.43 9.85 15.17
C THR A 153 8.04 8.42 15.47
N LEU A 154 8.62 7.50 14.73
CA LEU A 154 8.47 6.05 14.94
C LEU A 154 9.83 5.36 14.84
N GLN A 155 9.94 4.19 15.44
CA GLN A 155 11.14 3.35 15.38
C GLN A 155 10.75 1.87 15.27
N ALA A 156 11.67 1.06 14.75
CA ALA A 156 11.47 -0.38 14.69
C ALA A 156 11.15 -0.94 16.10
N ARG A 157 10.24 -1.91 16.16
CA ARG A 157 9.64 -2.54 17.34
C ARG A 157 8.54 -1.73 18.02
N ASP A 158 8.22 -0.53 17.59
CA ASP A 158 7.04 0.19 18.09
C ASP A 158 5.79 -0.68 17.94
N PRO A 159 4.91 -0.70 18.95
CA PRO A 159 3.60 -1.32 18.80
C PRO A 159 2.75 -0.53 17.82
N VAL A 160 1.91 -1.25 17.07
CA VAL A 160 0.91 -0.66 16.17
C VAL A 160 -0.45 -0.77 16.84
N TYR A 161 -1.02 0.35 17.21
CA TYR A 161 -2.31 0.43 17.90
C TYR A 161 -3.41 0.81 16.91
N PRO A 162 -4.46 -0.02 16.75
CA PRO A 162 -5.64 0.36 16.00
C PRO A 162 -6.39 1.45 16.76
N LEU A 163 -6.91 2.41 16.01
CA LEU A 163 -7.77 3.48 16.52
C LEU A 163 -9.17 3.32 15.92
N PRO A 164 -10.23 3.85 16.57
CA PRO A 164 -11.57 3.77 16.03
C PRO A 164 -11.67 4.40 14.63
N SER A 165 -12.19 3.64 13.67
CA SER A 165 -12.50 4.15 12.33
C SER A 165 -13.67 5.12 12.38
N ARG A 166 -13.65 6.15 11.52
CA ARG A 166 -14.74 7.12 11.34
C ARG A 166 -15.54 6.88 10.08
N GLU A 167 -15.22 5.82 9.34
CA GLU A 167 -15.92 5.50 8.10
C GLU A 167 -17.30 4.90 8.39
N PRO A 168 -18.32 5.26 7.59
CA PRO A 168 -19.67 4.73 7.75
C PRO A 168 -19.78 3.25 7.36
N GLU A 169 -18.86 2.78 6.51
CA GLU A 169 -18.85 1.44 5.94
C GLU A 169 -17.47 0.79 6.13
N LYS A 170 -17.47 -0.54 6.23
CA LYS A 170 -16.22 -1.32 6.27
C LYS A 170 -16.00 -1.99 4.92
N VAL A 171 -14.98 -1.57 4.20
CA VAL A 171 -14.49 -2.20 2.97
C VAL A 171 -13.02 -2.49 3.16
N THR A 172 -12.66 -3.76 3.20
CA THR A 172 -11.26 -4.16 3.41
C THR A 172 -10.40 -3.86 2.18
N VAL A 173 -9.09 -3.76 2.41
CA VAL A 173 -8.11 -3.64 1.32
C VAL A 173 -8.26 -4.82 0.35
N ALA A 174 -8.44 -6.04 0.87
CA ALA A 174 -8.62 -7.25 0.05
C ALA A 174 -9.89 -7.19 -0.81
N GLU A 175 -11.04 -6.73 -0.24
CA GLU A 175 -12.28 -6.55 -1.02
C GLU A 175 -12.10 -5.56 -2.16
N PHE A 176 -11.38 -4.46 -1.91
CA PHE A 176 -11.10 -3.47 -2.96
C PHE A 176 -10.19 -4.03 -4.06
N VAL A 177 -9.14 -4.78 -3.70
CA VAL A 177 -8.24 -5.43 -4.66
C VAL A 177 -9.00 -6.43 -5.53
N GLU A 178 -9.90 -7.23 -4.93
CA GLU A 178 -10.71 -8.20 -5.65
C GLU A 178 -11.65 -7.53 -6.66
N LEU A 179 -12.32 -6.45 -6.26
CA LEU A 179 -13.16 -5.66 -7.17
C LEU A 179 -12.33 -5.11 -8.35
N TYR A 180 -11.14 -4.54 -8.06
CA TYR A 180 -10.25 -4.03 -9.09
C TYR A 180 -9.80 -5.13 -10.06
N ARG A 181 -9.48 -6.31 -9.54
CA ARG A 181 -9.00 -7.46 -10.30
C ARG A 181 -10.10 -8.06 -11.19
N CYS A 182 -11.27 -8.30 -10.62
CA CYS A 182 -12.40 -8.93 -11.31
C CYS A 182 -13.13 -7.96 -12.25
N LYS A 183 -13.00 -6.64 -12.03
CA LYS A 183 -13.74 -5.60 -12.74
C LYS A 183 -15.26 -5.82 -12.68
N ARG A 184 -15.73 -6.42 -11.60
CA ARG A 184 -17.13 -6.69 -11.30
C ARG A 184 -17.46 -6.20 -9.91
N ALA A 185 -18.56 -5.52 -9.74
CA ALA A 185 -19.08 -5.11 -8.45
C ALA A 185 -20.59 -4.92 -8.52
N THR A 186 -21.27 -5.23 -7.44
CA THR A 186 -22.68 -4.89 -7.29
C THR A 186 -22.85 -3.37 -7.08
N ARG A 187 -24.03 -2.84 -7.36
CA ARG A 187 -24.35 -1.42 -7.09
C ARG A 187 -24.13 -1.07 -5.63
N ASP A 188 -24.45 -1.99 -4.72
CA ASP A 188 -24.25 -1.80 -3.29
C ASP A 188 -22.76 -1.72 -2.91
N GLN A 189 -21.93 -2.60 -3.44
CA GLN A 189 -20.49 -2.54 -3.23
C GLN A 189 -19.89 -1.20 -3.71
N ILE A 190 -20.29 -0.73 -4.90
CA ILE A 190 -19.85 0.56 -5.42
C ILE A 190 -20.29 1.69 -4.49
N ARG A 191 -21.56 1.70 -4.04
CA ARG A 191 -22.08 2.71 -3.12
C ARG A 191 -21.31 2.75 -1.81
N ARG A 192 -21.07 1.58 -1.19
CA ARG A 192 -20.26 1.45 0.04
C ARG A 192 -18.86 2.01 -0.14
N ILE A 193 -18.17 1.66 -1.23
CA ILE A 193 -16.83 2.14 -1.51
C ILE A 193 -16.81 3.66 -1.74
N LEU A 194 -17.77 4.19 -2.49
CA LEU A 194 -17.85 5.63 -2.76
C LEU A 194 -18.15 6.48 -1.52
N SER A 195 -18.77 5.90 -0.49
CA SER A 195 -19.07 6.58 0.78
C SER A 195 -17.82 6.76 1.66
N LEU A 196 -16.73 6.02 1.42
CA LEU A 196 -15.51 6.10 2.23
C LEU A 196 -14.84 7.46 2.08
N ALA A 197 -14.68 8.19 3.19
CA ALA A 197 -14.04 9.51 3.19
C ALA A 197 -12.52 9.40 2.96
N ALA A 198 -11.90 8.34 3.47
CA ALA A 198 -10.47 8.11 3.33
C ALA A 198 -10.04 7.73 1.91
N LEU A 199 -10.97 7.19 1.08
CA LEU A 199 -10.65 6.77 -0.29
C LEU A 199 -10.30 7.98 -1.17
N PRO A 200 -9.14 7.97 -1.87
CA PRO A 200 -8.72 9.06 -2.74
C PRO A 200 -9.74 9.38 -3.85
N ARG A 201 -9.81 10.66 -4.19
CA ARG A 201 -10.72 11.15 -5.25
C ARG A 201 -10.50 10.44 -6.59
N SER A 202 -9.25 10.17 -6.95
CA SER A 202 -8.92 9.45 -8.19
C SER A 202 -9.57 8.06 -8.28
N TRP A 203 -9.70 7.35 -7.16
CA TRP A 203 -10.41 6.08 -7.12
C TRP A 203 -11.93 6.24 -7.24
N LYS A 204 -12.49 7.29 -6.62
CA LYS A 204 -13.92 7.60 -6.77
C LYS A 204 -14.26 7.94 -8.22
N GLU A 205 -13.40 8.74 -8.88
CA GLU A 205 -13.54 9.06 -10.31
C GLU A 205 -13.38 7.82 -11.19
N TRP A 206 -12.42 6.93 -10.88
CA TRP A 206 -12.25 5.68 -11.60
C TRP A 206 -13.49 4.78 -11.50
N LEU A 207 -14.08 4.64 -10.31
CA LEU A 207 -15.29 3.85 -10.09
C LEU A 207 -16.52 4.42 -10.83
N THR A 208 -16.62 5.75 -10.89
CA THR A 208 -17.76 6.41 -11.56
C THR A 208 -17.65 6.47 -13.07
N SER A 209 -16.44 6.68 -13.60
CA SER A 209 -16.19 6.80 -15.05
C SER A 209 -16.08 5.45 -15.76
N ASN A 210 -15.60 4.42 -15.08
CA ASN A 210 -15.57 3.06 -15.60
C ASN A 210 -16.89 2.33 -15.30
N GLY A 211 -18.04 2.90 -15.60
CA GLY A 211 -19.38 2.27 -15.51
C GLY A 211 -19.54 0.92 -16.24
N ARG A 212 -18.43 0.31 -16.64
CA ARG A 212 -18.23 -1.08 -17.10
C ARG A 212 -17.93 -2.08 -15.98
N LEU A 213 -17.97 -1.66 -14.71
CA LEU A 213 -18.25 -2.63 -13.67
C LEU A 213 -19.67 -3.11 -13.98
N GLN A 214 -19.78 -4.26 -14.68
CA GLN A 214 -21.07 -4.85 -14.98
C GLN A 214 -21.76 -5.05 -13.65
N ALA A 215 -22.73 -4.19 -13.35
CA ALA A 215 -23.66 -4.45 -12.28
C ALA A 215 -24.31 -5.78 -12.66
N GLU A 216 -23.97 -6.86 -11.98
CA GLU A 216 -24.78 -8.06 -12.05
C GLU A 216 -26.15 -7.62 -11.58
N GLU A 217 -27.10 -7.61 -12.50
CA GLU A 217 -28.51 -7.51 -12.14
C GLU A 217 -28.76 -8.73 -11.25
N THR A 218 -29.01 -8.48 -9.97
CA THR A 218 -29.60 -9.52 -9.11
C THR A 218 -30.93 -9.83 -9.76
N GLY A 219 -30.99 -10.93 -10.49
CA GLY A 219 -32.27 -11.48 -10.92
C GLY A 219 -33.10 -11.74 -9.67
N ASP A 220 -34.30 -11.15 -9.66
CA ASP A 220 -35.39 -11.48 -8.76
C ASP A 220 -35.74 -12.97 -8.84
#